data_82680924edc7e54023b7a0afef142f3b
#
_entry.id   82680924edc7e54023b7a0afef142f3b
#
_cell.length_a   1.000
_cell.length_b   1.000
_cell.length_c   1.000
_cell.angle_alpha   90.00
_cell.angle_beta   90.00
_cell.angle_gamma   90.00
#
_symmetry.space_group_name_H-M   'P 1'
#
loop_
_entity.id
_entity.type
_entity.pdbx_description
1 polymer ?
#
loop_
_entity_poly.entity_id
_entity_poly.type
_entity_poly.pdbx_seq_one_letter_code
_entity_poly.pdbx_strand_id
1 'polypeptide(L)'
;MSVYLNKLLDLLRSGVTAHKGRPLALIILFWMSLSSLVSEWPLTYKPTMIAALEQFSGGPFQTGQRLLFDGYQRKSPRIPESQPVTIVAIDEPSLAQVGQWPWPRNRMAELIDKINAMHPLALGLDIYMPEPDQTSPDKVANNLPRGSQTLANALKALPSHETLLARSLHAAPTILGAAGFDHEAMTTADHLLTAPIQSHGTDPRKFVKHFDQVLASLPQLQEAAHGQALLSVALEQGVVRRLPLVMSLGDKLVPGLAMEMLRLATQSESIEVHATDEGVTQVGLADLAVPTQRGGEIWLHFANAKSTVDRYVSALDIINGKADPERFEGKLILLGLTGAGLNDMRTTALGELVPGIEIQAQVIEAIFDGKLLQRPLWLKWAEMAFLLSFGLLLVWYVPRTESRLATFLRNVPRAAMPIGMSLNIAILTGGFLFFKYHGILVDAASIFIVLSATMSSLIASAMVEIDRKNKAQLAQAQLAKEEEAYQSGLQAGLAQAKDAAPQQ
;
A
#
# COMPACT_ATOMS: atom_id res chain seq x y z
N MET A 1 24.72 3.97 31.90
CA MET A 1 23.63 4.54 31.13
C MET A 1 23.45 6.05 31.37
N SER A 2 23.44 6.55 32.59
CA SER A 2 23.26 8.00 32.92
C SER A 2 24.35 8.92 32.35
N VAL A 3 25.64 8.52 32.36
CA VAL A 3 26.75 9.35 31.87
C VAL A 3 26.69 9.53 30.34
N TYR A 4 26.29 8.53 29.57
CA TYR A 4 26.11 8.63 28.10
C TYR A 4 24.89 9.50 27.76
N LEU A 5 23.81 9.37 28.53
CA LEU A 5 22.61 10.20 28.35
C LEU A 5 22.91 11.68 28.63
N ASN A 6 23.67 11.98 29.69
CA ASN A 6 24.06 13.35 30.00
C ASN A 6 25.01 13.95 28.94
N LYS A 7 25.98 13.16 28.43
CA LYS A 7 26.83 13.61 27.32
C LYS A 7 26.03 13.87 26.04
N LEU A 8 25.06 13.01 25.71
CA LEU A 8 24.17 13.21 24.57
C LEU A 8 23.31 14.48 24.74
N LEU A 9 22.76 14.68 25.93
CA LEU A 9 21.98 15.91 26.26
C LEU A 9 22.82 17.18 26.18
N ASP A 10 24.07 17.13 26.62
CA ASP A 10 24.99 18.28 26.53
C ASP A 10 25.40 18.55 25.07
N LEU A 11 25.59 17.50 24.27
CA LEU A 11 25.88 17.62 22.83
C LEU A 11 24.67 18.21 22.07
N LEU A 12 23.47 17.76 22.39
CA LEU A 12 22.22 18.33 21.84
C LEU A 12 22.05 19.79 22.27
N ARG A 13 22.27 20.11 23.56
CA ARG A 13 22.22 21.49 24.07
C ARG A 13 23.22 22.40 23.39
N SER A 14 24.47 21.95 23.17
CA SER A 14 25.48 22.72 22.45
C SER A 14 25.10 22.93 20.98
N GLY A 15 24.54 21.93 20.31
CA GLY A 15 24.03 22.03 18.94
C GLY A 15 22.87 23.00 18.80
N VAL A 16 21.92 22.98 19.77
CA VAL A 16 20.79 23.92 19.82
C VAL A 16 21.24 25.36 19.98
N THR A 17 22.30 25.62 20.78
CA THR A 17 22.79 26.94 21.06
C THR A 17 23.82 27.46 20.05
N ALA A 18 24.50 26.56 19.31
CA ALA A 18 25.48 26.97 18.32
C ALA A 18 24.83 27.61 17.10
N HIS A 19 25.35 28.77 16.70
CA HIS A 19 24.91 29.46 15.45
C HIS A 19 23.37 29.49 15.26
N LYS A 20 22.61 29.71 16.36
CA LYS A 20 21.14 29.79 16.35
C LYS A 20 20.46 28.47 15.90
N GLY A 21 21.02 27.32 16.26
CA GLY A 21 20.47 26.01 16.02
C GLY A 21 20.61 25.48 14.59
N ARG A 22 21.30 26.20 13.69
CA ARG A 22 21.51 25.75 12.30
C ARG A 22 22.15 24.38 12.18
N PRO A 23 23.23 24.04 12.94
CA PRO A 23 23.85 22.72 12.79
C PRO A 23 22.88 21.58 13.13
N LEU A 24 22.09 21.70 14.20
CA LEU A 24 21.09 20.70 14.56
C LEU A 24 19.99 20.56 13.51
N ALA A 25 19.48 21.69 13.00
CA ALA A 25 18.46 21.69 11.95
C ALA A 25 18.96 21.06 10.65
N LEU A 26 20.22 21.29 10.28
CA LEU A 26 20.86 20.62 9.12
C LEU A 26 20.99 19.11 9.33
N ILE A 27 21.44 18.67 10.49
CA ILE A 27 21.54 17.25 10.81
C ILE A 27 20.15 16.60 10.71
N ILE A 28 19.12 17.21 11.28
CA ILE A 28 17.75 16.70 11.20
C ILE A 28 17.27 16.66 9.75
N LEU A 29 17.45 17.75 9.00
CA LEU A 29 17.05 17.81 7.60
C LEU A 29 17.69 16.71 6.77
N PHE A 30 19.01 16.58 6.79
CA PHE A 30 19.71 15.59 5.99
C PHE A 30 19.44 14.16 6.45
N TRP A 31 19.47 13.90 7.77
CA TRP A 31 19.22 12.56 8.30
C TRP A 31 17.80 12.08 7.99
N MET A 32 16.79 12.91 8.24
CA MET A 32 15.41 12.52 7.96
C MET A 32 15.10 12.46 6.46
N SER A 33 15.72 13.32 5.65
CA SER A 33 15.62 13.22 4.19
C SER A 33 16.23 11.92 3.66
N LEU A 34 17.39 11.53 4.18
CA LEU A 34 18.01 10.24 3.86
C LEU A 34 17.13 9.07 4.32
N SER A 35 16.55 9.14 5.50
CA SER A 35 15.63 8.12 6.02
C SER A 35 14.37 7.99 5.16
N SER A 36 13.79 9.10 4.70
CA SER A 36 12.67 9.09 3.76
C SER A 36 13.07 8.44 2.42
N LEU A 37 14.25 8.77 1.90
CA LEU A 37 14.78 8.16 0.68
C LEU A 37 14.91 6.64 0.80
N VAL A 38 15.45 6.18 1.92
CA VAL A 38 15.67 4.76 2.21
C VAL A 38 14.37 4.00 2.44
N SER A 39 13.35 4.64 3.02
CA SER A 39 12.05 4.00 3.30
C SER A 39 11.31 3.52 2.05
N GLU A 40 11.60 4.09 0.89
CA GLU A 40 11.05 3.69 -0.40
C GLU A 40 11.97 2.76 -1.20
N TRP A 41 13.15 2.40 -0.67
CA TRP A 41 14.07 1.51 -1.36
C TRP A 41 13.52 0.07 -1.38
N PRO A 42 13.57 -0.66 -2.52
CA PRO A 42 12.99 -2.00 -2.60
C PRO A 42 13.70 -2.98 -1.65
N LEU A 43 12.88 -3.78 -0.96
CA LEU A 43 13.34 -4.77 0.04
C LEU A 43 14.29 -5.82 -0.54
N THR A 44 14.15 -6.18 -1.82
CA THR A 44 14.90 -7.24 -2.49
C THR A 44 16.41 -6.97 -2.65
N TYR A 45 16.85 -5.72 -2.51
CA TYR A 45 18.26 -5.36 -2.69
C TYR A 45 18.70 -4.30 -1.66
N LYS A 46 18.48 -4.55 -0.37
CA LYS A 46 18.98 -3.64 0.67
C LYS A 46 20.31 -4.16 1.21
N PRO A 47 21.41 -3.39 1.07
CA PRO A 47 22.60 -3.62 1.87
C PRO A 47 22.22 -3.68 3.35
N THR A 48 22.85 -4.57 4.12
CA THR A 48 22.54 -4.81 5.55
C THR A 48 22.49 -3.51 6.36
N MET A 49 23.32 -2.53 6.00
CA MET A 49 23.34 -1.21 6.65
C MET A 49 22.10 -0.37 6.35
N ILE A 50 21.55 -0.46 5.13
CA ILE A 50 20.32 0.24 4.74
C ILE A 50 19.10 -0.40 5.38
N ALA A 51 19.06 -1.74 5.49
CA ALA A 51 18.00 -2.46 6.19
C ALA A 51 17.94 -2.10 7.69
N ALA A 52 19.10 -1.98 8.35
CA ALA A 52 19.18 -1.52 9.73
C ALA A 52 18.72 -0.06 9.90
N LEU A 53 19.09 0.82 8.96
CA LEU A 53 18.66 2.22 8.97
C LEU A 53 17.14 2.34 8.81
N GLU A 54 16.53 1.55 7.93
CA GLU A 54 15.08 1.52 7.72
C GLU A 54 14.34 1.02 8.94
N GLN A 55 14.81 -0.04 9.57
CA GLN A 55 14.20 -0.59 10.78
C GLN A 55 14.17 0.46 11.91
N PHE A 56 15.16 1.35 11.95
CA PHE A 56 15.27 2.39 12.99
C PHE A 56 14.51 3.68 12.65
N SER A 57 14.39 4.06 11.36
CA SER A 57 13.90 5.38 10.95
C SER A 57 12.77 5.36 9.92
N GLY A 58 12.60 4.26 9.16
CA GLY A 58 11.62 4.18 8.06
C GLY A 58 10.16 4.07 8.51
N GLY A 59 9.89 3.47 9.66
CA GLY A 59 8.54 3.20 10.14
C GLY A 59 7.61 4.42 10.20
N PRO A 60 8.02 5.58 10.74
CA PRO A 60 7.19 6.79 10.77
C PRO A 60 6.82 7.32 9.38
N PHE A 61 7.75 7.28 8.42
CA PHE A 61 7.51 7.74 7.05
C PHE A 61 6.51 6.85 6.33
N GLN A 62 6.74 5.54 6.35
CA GLN A 62 5.82 4.56 5.77
C GLN A 62 4.43 4.63 6.40
N THR A 63 4.36 4.77 7.72
CA THR A 63 3.07 4.93 8.42
C THR A 63 2.37 6.21 7.99
N GLY A 64 3.08 7.33 7.92
CA GLY A 64 2.55 8.61 7.45
C GLY A 64 2.04 8.54 6.02
N GLN A 65 2.80 7.92 5.11
CA GLN A 65 2.40 7.71 3.71
C GLN A 65 1.11 6.90 3.60
N ARG A 66 1.01 5.77 4.34
CA ARG A 66 -0.20 4.92 4.37
C ARG A 66 -1.41 5.64 4.92
N LEU A 67 -1.25 6.39 6.01
CA LEU A 67 -2.34 7.16 6.61
C LEU A 67 -2.86 8.25 5.67
N LEU A 68 -1.97 8.95 4.95
CA LEU A 68 -2.36 9.94 3.95
C LEU A 68 -3.03 9.29 2.74
N PHE A 69 -2.48 8.20 2.23
CA PHE A 69 -3.08 7.44 1.12
C PHE A 69 -4.51 7.02 1.46
N ASP A 70 -4.71 6.37 2.61
CA ASP A 70 -6.04 5.95 3.07
C ASP A 70 -6.97 7.16 3.30
N GLY A 71 -6.43 8.27 3.83
CA GLY A 71 -7.18 9.52 4.00
C GLY A 71 -7.63 10.14 2.68
N TYR A 72 -6.76 10.12 1.66
CA TYR A 72 -7.09 10.61 0.32
C TYR A 72 -8.14 9.76 -0.36
N GLN A 73 -8.02 8.43 -0.26
CA GLN A 73 -8.99 7.47 -0.76
C GLN A 73 -10.38 7.71 -0.16
N ARG A 74 -10.47 7.79 1.17
CA ARG A 74 -11.75 8.05 1.87
C ARG A 74 -12.38 9.38 1.49
N LYS A 75 -11.58 10.40 1.22
CA LYS A 75 -12.08 11.75 0.87
C LYS A 75 -12.45 11.86 -0.61
N SER A 76 -11.83 11.09 -1.47
CA SER A 76 -12.07 11.09 -2.91
C SER A 76 -11.96 9.66 -3.45
N PRO A 77 -12.95 8.79 -3.15
CA PRO A 77 -13.00 7.45 -3.72
C PRO A 77 -13.23 7.52 -5.23
N ARG A 78 -12.83 6.48 -5.95
CA ARG A 78 -13.08 6.36 -7.39
C ARG A 78 -14.59 6.25 -7.65
N ILE A 79 -15.04 6.92 -8.68
CA ILE A 79 -16.39 6.76 -9.24
C ILE A 79 -16.26 5.81 -10.41
N PRO A 80 -16.91 4.63 -10.41
CA PRO A 80 -16.92 3.71 -11.54
C PRO A 80 -17.59 4.37 -12.75
N GLU A 81 -16.93 4.35 -13.90
CA GLU A 81 -17.46 4.87 -15.15
C GLU A 81 -17.93 3.73 -16.07
N SER A 82 -17.15 2.66 -16.13
CA SER A 82 -17.46 1.43 -16.83
C SER A 82 -17.91 0.33 -15.86
N GLN A 83 -18.60 -0.67 -16.37
CA GLN A 83 -18.96 -1.88 -15.63
C GLN A 83 -18.59 -3.11 -16.44
N PRO A 84 -17.28 -3.32 -16.71
CA PRO A 84 -16.82 -4.42 -17.54
C PRO A 84 -16.87 -5.78 -16.82
N VAL A 85 -17.07 -5.78 -15.49
CA VAL A 85 -16.96 -6.96 -14.64
C VAL A 85 -18.29 -7.28 -13.98
N THR A 86 -18.68 -8.56 -14.00
CA THR A 86 -19.72 -9.13 -13.14
C THR A 86 -19.11 -10.16 -12.20
N ILE A 87 -19.46 -10.09 -10.93
CA ILE A 87 -19.04 -11.04 -9.89
C ILE A 87 -20.14 -12.06 -9.67
N VAL A 88 -19.86 -13.32 -9.93
CA VAL A 88 -20.69 -14.45 -9.53
C VAL A 88 -20.31 -14.81 -8.10
N ALA A 89 -21.22 -14.52 -7.19
CA ALA A 89 -21.01 -14.66 -5.77
C ALA A 89 -21.49 -16.02 -5.25
N ILE A 90 -20.58 -16.83 -4.70
CA ILE A 90 -20.94 -17.95 -3.85
C ILE A 90 -21.26 -17.35 -2.46
N ASP A 91 -22.49 -16.91 -2.31
CA ASP A 91 -23.00 -16.14 -1.19
C ASP A 91 -23.79 -17.02 -0.19
N GLU A 92 -24.31 -16.41 0.89
CA GLU A 92 -25.10 -17.10 1.89
C GLU A 92 -26.34 -17.83 1.32
N PRO A 93 -27.17 -17.22 0.44
CA PRO A 93 -28.28 -17.94 -0.20
C PRO A 93 -27.81 -19.16 -1.00
N SER A 94 -26.68 -19.05 -1.69
CA SER A 94 -26.09 -20.15 -2.46
C SER A 94 -25.66 -21.30 -1.53
N LEU A 95 -24.99 -20.98 -0.42
CA LEU A 95 -24.56 -21.97 0.57
C LEU A 95 -25.75 -22.66 1.26
N ALA A 96 -26.80 -21.89 1.56
CA ALA A 96 -27.99 -22.44 2.20
C ALA A 96 -28.79 -23.43 1.34
N GLN A 97 -28.83 -23.22 0.01
CA GLN A 97 -29.66 -24.05 -0.88
C GLN A 97 -28.87 -25.11 -1.65
N VAL A 98 -27.66 -24.79 -2.10
CA VAL A 98 -26.81 -25.75 -2.85
C VAL A 98 -26.03 -26.66 -1.91
N GLY A 99 -25.67 -26.17 -0.73
CA GLY A 99 -24.94 -26.90 0.31
C GLY A 99 -23.64 -26.20 0.72
N GLN A 100 -23.03 -26.75 1.76
CA GLN A 100 -21.80 -26.22 2.34
C GLN A 100 -20.63 -26.29 1.34
N TRP A 101 -19.81 -25.25 1.32
CA TRP A 101 -18.55 -25.22 0.58
C TRP A 101 -17.48 -26.14 1.23
N PRO A 102 -16.63 -26.84 0.45
CA PRO A 102 -16.52 -26.82 -1.03
C PRO A 102 -17.60 -27.65 -1.72
N TRP A 103 -18.15 -27.11 -2.81
CA TRP A 103 -19.13 -27.82 -3.62
C TRP A 103 -18.53 -28.97 -4.43
N PRO A 104 -19.31 -30.05 -4.68
CA PRO A 104 -18.94 -31.08 -5.61
C PRO A 104 -18.60 -30.50 -7.00
N ARG A 105 -17.55 -31.06 -7.64
CA ARG A 105 -17.05 -30.53 -8.91
C ARG A 105 -18.07 -30.58 -10.05
N ASN A 106 -19.02 -31.52 -10.02
CA ASN A 106 -20.14 -31.52 -10.96
C ASN A 106 -21.09 -30.33 -10.78
N ARG A 107 -21.26 -29.80 -9.55
CA ARG A 107 -22.04 -28.58 -9.31
C ARG A 107 -21.35 -27.36 -9.80
N MET A 108 -20.02 -27.32 -9.64
CA MET A 108 -19.20 -26.26 -10.23
C MET A 108 -19.26 -26.30 -11.76
N ALA A 109 -19.22 -27.50 -12.36
CA ALA A 109 -19.39 -27.69 -13.80
C ALA A 109 -20.74 -27.12 -14.29
N GLU A 110 -21.86 -27.48 -13.62
CA GLU A 110 -23.19 -26.96 -13.94
C GLU A 110 -23.26 -25.42 -13.88
N LEU A 111 -22.68 -24.80 -12.85
CA LEU A 111 -22.63 -23.36 -12.72
C LEU A 111 -21.83 -22.71 -13.87
N ILE A 112 -20.65 -23.27 -14.18
CA ILE A 112 -19.79 -22.78 -15.26
C ILE A 112 -20.49 -22.92 -16.61
N ASP A 113 -21.13 -24.06 -16.88
CA ASP A 113 -21.88 -24.27 -18.13
C ASP A 113 -23.00 -23.24 -18.32
N LYS A 114 -23.73 -22.91 -17.25
CA LYS A 114 -24.76 -21.86 -17.29
C LYS A 114 -24.19 -20.47 -17.49
N ILE A 115 -23.03 -20.16 -16.90
CA ILE A 115 -22.32 -18.91 -17.15
C ILE A 115 -21.87 -18.84 -18.61
N ASN A 116 -21.24 -19.92 -19.12
CA ASN A 116 -20.75 -19.98 -20.50
C ASN A 116 -21.88 -19.82 -21.54
N ALA A 117 -23.06 -20.34 -21.23
CA ALA A 117 -24.25 -20.18 -22.09
C ALA A 117 -24.72 -18.71 -22.23
N MET A 118 -24.24 -17.80 -21.37
CA MET A 118 -24.52 -16.36 -21.44
C MET A 118 -23.39 -15.55 -22.13
N HIS A 119 -22.47 -16.23 -22.81
CA HIS A 119 -21.43 -15.66 -23.69
C HIS A 119 -20.51 -14.60 -23.04
N PRO A 120 -19.86 -14.89 -21.90
CA PRO A 120 -18.87 -13.97 -21.33
C PRO A 120 -17.61 -13.89 -22.20
N LEU A 121 -16.86 -12.78 -22.09
CA LEU A 121 -15.54 -12.65 -22.72
C LEU A 121 -14.48 -13.56 -22.07
N ALA A 122 -14.50 -13.66 -20.75
CA ALA A 122 -13.66 -14.57 -19.98
C ALA A 122 -14.29 -14.81 -18.61
N LEU A 123 -13.97 -15.98 -18.03
CA LEU A 123 -14.38 -16.39 -16.68
C LEU A 123 -13.15 -16.67 -15.83
N GLY A 124 -12.89 -15.80 -14.84
CA GLY A 124 -11.84 -15.98 -13.84
C GLY A 124 -12.39 -16.61 -12.56
N LEU A 125 -11.76 -17.69 -12.10
CA LEU A 125 -12.10 -18.34 -10.85
C LEU A 125 -11.11 -17.89 -9.75
N ASP A 126 -11.60 -17.15 -8.77
CA ASP A 126 -10.86 -16.81 -7.55
C ASP A 126 -10.95 -17.98 -6.55
N ILE A 127 -10.67 -19.17 -7.06
CA ILE A 127 -10.79 -20.44 -6.37
C ILE A 127 -9.72 -21.39 -6.91
N TYR A 128 -9.13 -22.17 -6.02
CA TYR A 128 -8.22 -23.27 -6.39
C TYR A 128 -8.73 -24.59 -5.83
N MET A 129 -8.44 -25.68 -6.53
CA MET A 129 -9.02 -27.01 -6.29
C MET A 129 -7.90 -28.06 -6.29
N PRO A 130 -7.05 -28.10 -5.24
CA PRO A 130 -5.86 -28.95 -5.21
C PRO A 130 -6.17 -30.42 -4.90
N GLU A 131 -7.30 -30.68 -4.21
CA GLU A 131 -7.66 -32.05 -3.83
C GLU A 131 -8.76 -32.62 -4.73
N PRO A 132 -8.77 -33.95 -4.90
CA PRO A 132 -9.84 -34.66 -5.59
C PRO A 132 -11.18 -34.56 -4.86
N ASP A 133 -12.27 -34.47 -5.59
CA ASP A 133 -13.62 -34.45 -5.05
C ASP A 133 -13.99 -35.80 -4.43
N GLN A 134 -14.13 -35.86 -3.11
CA GLN A 134 -14.47 -37.09 -2.39
C GLN A 134 -15.88 -37.58 -2.66
N THR A 135 -16.75 -36.75 -3.24
CA THR A 135 -18.11 -37.12 -3.67
C THR A 135 -18.17 -37.65 -5.11
N SER A 136 -17.05 -37.63 -5.83
CA SER A 136 -16.93 -38.16 -7.19
C SER A 136 -17.28 -39.65 -7.21
N PRO A 137 -17.98 -40.16 -8.27
CA PRO A 137 -18.44 -41.53 -8.34
C PRO A 137 -17.34 -42.59 -8.15
N ASP A 138 -16.16 -42.37 -8.68
CA ASP A 138 -14.99 -43.23 -8.52
C ASP A 138 -14.48 -43.29 -7.08
N LYS A 139 -14.50 -42.16 -6.35
CA LYS A 139 -14.13 -42.07 -4.92
C LYS A 139 -15.15 -42.77 -4.05
N VAL A 140 -16.44 -42.50 -4.29
CA VAL A 140 -17.53 -43.16 -3.58
C VAL A 140 -17.46 -44.69 -3.80
N ALA A 141 -17.23 -45.15 -5.04
CA ALA A 141 -17.09 -46.57 -5.34
C ALA A 141 -15.97 -47.26 -4.55
N ASN A 142 -14.83 -46.57 -4.34
CA ASN A 142 -13.69 -47.09 -3.59
C ASN A 142 -13.94 -47.19 -2.07
N ASN A 143 -14.90 -46.43 -1.57
CA ASN A 143 -15.26 -46.36 -0.13
C ASN A 143 -16.48 -47.20 0.22
N LEU A 144 -17.07 -47.96 -0.74
CA LEU A 144 -18.21 -48.80 -0.48
C LEU A 144 -17.86 -49.99 0.43
N PRO A 145 -18.80 -50.50 1.26
CA PRO A 145 -18.62 -51.70 2.05
C PRO A 145 -18.30 -52.94 1.20
N ARG A 146 -17.61 -53.89 1.83
CA ARG A 146 -17.33 -55.19 1.17
C ARG A 146 -18.63 -55.86 0.75
N GLY A 147 -18.66 -56.44 -0.48
CA GLY A 147 -19.85 -57.08 -1.07
C GLY A 147 -20.65 -56.17 -2.02
N SER A 148 -20.34 -54.89 -2.15
CA SER A 148 -21.01 -53.94 -3.05
C SER A 148 -20.38 -53.83 -4.44
N GLN A 149 -19.74 -54.90 -4.93
CA GLN A 149 -18.92 -54.87 -6.15
C GLN A 149 -19.70 -54.44 -7.41
N THR A 150 -20.96 -54.86 -7.55
CA THR A 150 -21.81 -54.48 -8.68
C THR A 150 -22.07 -52.96 -8.69
N LEU A 151 -22.39 -52.42 -7.52
CA LEU A 151 -22.60 -50.95 -7.37
C LEU A 151 -21.30 -50.18 -7.59
N ALA A 152 -20.17 -50.67 -7.05
CA ALA A 152 -18.86 -50.07 -7.26
C ALA A 152 -18.50 -49.99 -8.75
N ASN A 153 -18.75 -51.06 -9.51
CA ASN A 153 -18.51 -51.10 -10.95
C ASN A 153 -19.43 -50.16 -11.71
N ALA A 154 -20.70 -50.06 -11.33
CA ALA A 154 -21.64 -49.11 -11.93
C ALA A 154 -21.22 -47.64 -11.68
N LEU A 155 -20.78 -47.30 -10.46
CA LEU A 155 -20.27 -45.95 -10.14
C LEU A 155 -18.97 -45.64 -10.91
N LYS A 156 -18.03 -46.59 -11.04
CA LYS A 156 -16.79 -46.38 -11.79
C LYS A 156 -17.01 -46.22 -13.30
N ALA A 157 -18.16 -46.64 -13.83
CA ALA A 157 -18.53 -46.42 -15.23
C ALA A 157 -19.03 -45.01 -15.52
N LEU A 158 -19.37 -44.21 -14.45
CA LEU A 158 -19.75 -42.84 -14.59
C LEU A 158 -18.49 -41.94 -14.71
N PRO A 159 -18.58 -40.78 -15.42
CA PRO A 159 -17.49 -39.85 -15.47
C PRO A 159 -17.21 -39.27 -14.06
N SER A 160 -15.93 -39.06 -13.73
CA SER A 160 -15.57 -38.39 -12.50
C SER A 160 -16.05 -36.92 -12.52
N HIS A 161 -16.25 -36.33 -11.36
CA HIS A 161 -16.66 -34.95 -11.26
C HIS A 161 -15.58 -33.98 -11.80
N GLU A 162 -14.30 -34.34 -11.65
CA GLU A 162 -13.17 -33.62 -12.26
C GLU A 162 -13.25 -33.65 -13.80
N THR A 163 -13.65 -34.78 -14.40
CA THR A 163 -13.82 -34.89 -15.85
C THR A 163 -14.97 -33.99 -16.35
N LEU A 164 -16.06 -33.94 -15.60
CA LEU A 164 -17.17 -33.03 -15.93
C LEU A 164 -16.72 -31.56 -15.84
N LEU A 165 -16.07 -31.17 -14.74
CA LEU A 165 -15.58 -29.82 -14.56
C LEU A 165 -14.53 -29.45 -15.62
N ALA A 166 -13.60 -30.35 -15.96
CA ALA A 166 -12.62 -30.11 -17.00
C ALA A 166 -13.26 -29.79 -18.35
N ARG A 167 -14.35 -30.50 -18.70
CA ARG A 167 -15.12 -30.25 -19.95
C ARG A 167 -15.73 -28.83 -19.92
N SER A 168 -16.36 -28.45 -18.82
CA SER A 168 -16.95 -27.10 -18.66
C SER A 168 -15.91 -25.99 -18.72
N LEU A 169 -14.73 -26.22 -18.11
CA LEU A 169 -13.60 -25.28 -18.17
C LEU A 169 -13.05 -25.13 -19.60
N HIS A 170 -13.00 -26.21 -20.37
CA HIS A 170 -12.49 -26.18 -21.74
C HIS A 170 -13.48 -25.54 -22.74
N ALA A 171 -14.76 -25.49 -22.40
CA ALA A 171 -15.82 -25.02 -23.30
C ALA A 171 -15.83 -23.50 -23.52
N ALA A 172 -15.17 -22.72 -22.65
CA ALA A 172 -15.12 -21.24 -22.73
C ALA A 172 -13.80 -20.71 -22.16
N PRO A 173 -13.46 -19.42 -22.45
CA PRO A 173 -12.22 -18.81 -21.95
C PRO A 173 -12.20 -18.73 -20.40
N THR A 174 -11.65 -19.74 -19.75
CA THR A 174 -11.59 -19.86 -18.29
C THR A 174 -10.17 -19.71 -17.76
N ILE A 175 -10.05 -19.10 -16.59
CA ILE A 175 -8.79 -18.91 -15.86
C ILE A 175 -8.94 -19.50 -14.47
N LEU A 176 -8.01 -20.35 -14.07
CA LEU A 176 -7.92 -20.89 -12.72
C LEU A 176 -6.97 -20.06 -11.87
N GLY A 177 -7.42 -19.70 -10.66
CA GLY A 177 -6.60 -19.10 -9.65
C GLY A 177 -5.66 -20.09 -8.96
N ALA A 178 -4.53 -19.59 -8.48
CA ALA A 178 -3.57 -20.32 -7.67
C ALA A 178 -2.98 -19.41 -6.58
N ALA A 179 -2.55 -19.99 -5.46
CA ALA A 179 -1.94 -19.24 -4.36
C ALA A 179 -0.44 -19.48 -4.29
N GLY A 180 0.37 -18.41 -4.28
CA GLY A 180 1.81 -18.47 -4.13
C GLY A 180 2.24 -18.45 -2.65
N PHE A 181 3.33 -19.17 -2.32
CA PHE A 181 3.90 -19.27 -0.97
C PHE A 181 5.41 -19.04 -0.98
N ASP A 182 5.92 -18.37 0.06
CA ASP A 182 7.35 -18.07 0.26
C ASP A 182 8.07 -19.16 1.09
N HIS A 183 7.39 -20.25 1.46
CA HIS A 183 7.91 -21.34 2.29
C HIS A 183 7.29 -22.65 1.86
N GLU A 184 7.88 -23.78 2.27
CA GLU A 184 7.35 -25.10 1.95
C GLU A 184 5.88 -25.23 2.34
N ALA A 185 5.01 -25.27 1.35
CA ALA A 185 3.62 -25.61 1.49
C ALA A 185 3.45 -27.13 1.26
N MET A 186 2.42 -27.74 1.86
CA MET A 186 2.17 -29.20 1.77
C MET A 186 1.79 -29.68 0.36
N THR A 187 1.89 -28.87 -0.66
CA THR A 187 1.66 -29.16 -2.08
C THR A 187 2.43 -28.18 -2.96
N THR A 188 2.79 -28.38 -4.21
CA THR A 188 2.49 -29.50 -5.01
C THR A 188 2.63 -29.25 -6.49
N ALA A 189 2.78 -28.01 -6.95
CA ALA A 189 3.13 -27.74 -8.33
C ALA A 189 4.37 -26.88 -8.38
N ASP A 190 5.36 -27.33 -9.13
CA ASP A 190 6.58 -26.54 -9.36
C ASP A 190 6.35 -25.46 -10.43
N HIS A 191 5.18 -25.48 -11.10
CA HIS A 191 4.87 -24.58 -12.20
C HIS A 191 3.36 -24.43 -12.41
N LEU A 192 2.99 -23.32 -13.05
CA LEU A 192 1.66 -23.05 -13.59
C LEU A 192 1.72 -23.10 -15.12
N LEU A 193 0.63 -23.55 -15.74
CA LEU A 193 0.44 -23.48 -17.19
C LEU A 193 -0.07 -22.08 -17.55
N THR A 194 0.84 -21.15 -17.78
CA THR A 194 0.52 -19.76 -18.12
C THR A 194 0.92 -19.44 -19.55
N ALA A 195 0.27 -18.41 -20.13
CA ALA A 195 0.72 -17.85 -21.39
C ALA A 195 2.14 -17.28 -21.27
N PRO A 196 2.88 -17.15 -22.39
CA PRO A 196 4.20 -16.53 -22.39
C PRO A 196 4.16 -15.09 -21.87
N ILE A 197 5.13 -14.75 -21.03
CA ILE A 197 5.38 -13.35 -20.61
C ILE A 197 6.69 -12.90 -21.27
N GLN A 198 6.60 -11.92 -22.13
CA GLN A 198 7.75 -11.32 -22.82
C GLN A 198 8.35 -10.20 -21.98
N SER A 199 9.64 -10.29 -21.70
CA SER A 199 10.35 -9.28 -20.91
C SER A 199 11.19 -8.39 -21.80
N HIS A 200 11.10 -7.07 -21.61
CA HIS A 200 11.85 -6.07 -22.33
C HIS A 200 12.72 -5.25 -21.36
N GLY A 201 14.00 -5.14 -21.65
CA GLY A 201 14.99 -4.43 -20.83
C GLY A 201 15.62 -5.32 -19.75
N THR A 202 15.72 -4.81 -18.52
CA THR A 202 16.30 -5.53 -17.39
C THR A 202 15.36 -6.65 -16.93
N ASP A 203 15.90 -7.76 -16.42
CA ASP A 203 15.11 -8.91 -15.94
C ASP A 203 14.14 -8.49 -14.82
N PRO A 204 12.81 -8.56 -15.07
CA PRO A 204 11.79 -8.13 -14.10
C PRO A 204 11.78 -8.97 -12.82
N ARG A 205 12.26 -10.23 -12.85
CA ARG A 205 12.26 -11.14 -11.70
C ARG A 205 13.05 -10.61 -10.52
N LYS A 206 13.98 -9.68 -10.75
CA LYS A 206 14.74 -8.99 -9.69
C LYS A 206 13.88 -8.05 -8.84
N PHE A 207 12.71 -7.67 -9.32
CA PHE A 207 11.90 -6.61 -8.72
C PHE A 207 10.51 -7.06 -8.29
N VAL A 208 9.91 -8.02 -9.03
CA VAL A 208 8.56 -8.52 -8.75
C VAL A 208 8.54 -9.40 -7.51
N LYS A 209 7.36 -9.54 -6.91
CA LYS A 209 7.16 -10.46 -5.78
C LYS A 209 7.48 -11.90 -6.23
N HIS A 210 8.34 -12.54 -5.49
CA HIS A 210 8.79 -13.91 -5.73
C HIS A 210 8.05 -14.89 -4.83
N PHE A 211 7.75 -16.07 -5.37
CA PHE A 211 7.23 -17.23 -4.65
C PHE A 211 8.05 -18.46 -5.03
N ASP A 212 8.36 -19.28 -4.01
CA ASP A 212 9.10 -20.53 -4.20
C ASP A 212 8.16 -21.68 -4.62
N GLN A 213 6.90 -21.63 -4.18
CA GLN A 213 5.91 -22.70 -4.36
C GLN A 213 4.52 -22.15 -4.65
N VAL A 214 3.67 -23.01 -5.22
CA VAL A 214 2.29 -22.66 -5.55
C VAL A 214 1.32 -23.78 -5.17
N LEU A 215 0.18 -23.39 -4.60
CA LEU A 215 -0.99 -24.24 -4.44
C LEU A 215 -1.90 -24.02 -5.65
N ALA A 216 -1.90 -24.98 -6.57
CA ALA A 216 -2.67 -24.94 -7.80
C ALA A 216 -3.79 -25.99 -7.81
N SER A 217 -4.71 -25.87 -8.75
CA SER A 217 -5.74 -26.88 -8.97
C SER A 217 -5.13 -28.19 -9.50
N LEU A 218 -5.90 -29.28 -9.48
CA LEU A 218 -5.50 -30.58 -10.01
C LEU A 218 -5.00 -30.47 -11.47
N PRO A 219 -3.97 -31.23 -11.89
CA PRO A 219 -3.40 -31.14 -13.24
C PRO A 219 -4.43 -31.24 -14.36
N GLN A 220 -5.39 -32.17 -14.25
CA GLN A 220 -6.48 -32.32 -15.22
C GLN A 220 -7.32 -31.05 -15.41
N LEU A 221 -7.53 -30.26 -14.33
CA LEU A 221 -8.25 -28.99 -14.39
C LEU A 221 -7.37 -27.89 -14.98
N GLN A 222 -6.07 -27.90 -14.63
CA GLN A 222 -5.09 -26.96 -15.17
C GLN A 222 -4.97 -27.07 -16.69
N GLU A 223 -4.88 -28.30 -17.21
CA GLU A 223 -4.79 -28.59 -18.66
C GLU A 223 -6.06 -28.22 -19.43
N ALA A 224 -7.21 -28.23 -18.75
CA ALA A 224 -8.50 -27.91 -19.37
C ALA A 224 -8.77 -26.40 -19.40
N ALA A 225 -8.20 -25.61 -18.51
CA ALA A 225 -8.39 -24.18 -18.45
C ALA A 225 -7.55 -23.46 -19.53
N HIS A 226 -7.99 -22.29 -19.96
CA HIS A 226 -7.31 -21.48 -20.98
C HIS A 226 -6.21 -20.57 -20.40
N GLY A 227 -6.16 -20.44 -19.09
CA GLY A 227 -5.13 -19.68 -18.37
C GLY A 227 -5.08 -20.01 -16.90
N GLN A 228 -3.98 -19.63 -16.28
CA GLN A 228 -3.77 -19.73 -14.84
C GLN A 228 -3.10 -18.46 -14.34
N ALA A 229 -3.46 -18.05 -13.13
CA ALA A 229 -2.97 -16.81 -12.55
C ALA A 229 -2.81 -16.90 -11.03
N LEU A 230 -1.90 -16.11 -10.47
CA LEU A 230 -1.78 -15.97 -9.04
C LEU A 230 -2.84 -15.01 -8.49
N LEU A 231 -3.49 -15.44 -7.39
CA LEU A 231 -4.48 -14.67 -6.64
C LEU A 231 -3.84 -13.83 -5.53
N SER A 232 -2.54 -13.94 -5.34
CA SER A 232 -1.82 -13.38 -4.20
C SER A 232 -1.91 -11.86 -4.17
N VAL A 233 -2.28 -11.33 -3.01
CA VAL A 233 -2.42 -9.89 -2.74
C VAL A 233 -1.41 -9.48 -1.68
N ALA A 234 -0.72 -8.37 -1.89
CA ALA A 234 0.17 -7.80 -0.88
C ALA A 234 -0.63 -7.07 0.21
N LEU A 235 -0.58 -7.58 1.44
CA LEU A 235 -1.20 -6.93 2.59
C LEU A 235 -0.18 -6.02 3.29
N GLU A 236 -0.47 -4.73 3.32
CA GLU A 236 0.32 -3.76 4.07
C GLU A 236 -0.38 -3.47 5.41
N GLN A 237 0.10 -4.12 6.47
CA GLN A 237 -0.54 -4.07 7.80
C GLN A 237 -2.03 -4.47 7.76
N GLY A 238 -2.35 -5.53 7.02
CA GLY A 238 -3.71 -6.04 6.90
C GLY A 238 -4.61 -5.30 5.91
N VAL A 239 -4.12 -4.26 5.23
CA VAL A 239 -4.87 -3.45 4.26
C VAL A 239 -4.31 -3.65 2.86
N VAL A 240 -5.20 -3.86 1.89
CA VAL A 240 -4.85 -3.90 0.46
C VAL A 240 -4.77 -2.48 -0.07
N ARG A 241 -3.60 -2.10 -0.60
CA ARG A 241 -3.37 -0.80 -1.26
C ARG A 241 -2.84 -0.97 -2.67
N ARG A 242 -2.14 -2.06 -2.91
CA ARG A 242 -1.51 -2.39 -4.20
C ARG A 242 -1.84 -3.81 -4.60
N LEU A 243 -1.91 -4.05 -5.91
CA LEU A 243 -2.06 -5.39 -6.46
C LEU A 243 -0.94 -5.65 -7.47
N PRO A 244 -0.20 -6.76 -7.36
CA PRO A 244 0.78 -7.15 -8.38
C PRO A 244 0.05 -7.64 -9.63
N LEU A 245 0.45 -7.10 -10.80
CA LEU A 245 -0.03 -7.55 -12.10
C LEU A 245 0.80 -8.72 -12.64
N VAL A 246 2.06 -8.79 -12.23
CA VAL A 246 3.00 -9.87 -12.56
C VAL A 246 3.82 -10.23 -11.32
N MET A 247 4.12 -11.50 -11.16
CA MET A 247 4.91 -12.06 -10.07
C MET A 247 5.88 -13.09 -10.63
N SER A 248 6.79 -13.63 -9.83
CA SER A 248 7.61 -14.77 -10.20
C SER A 248 7.31 -16.00 -9.36
N LEU A 249 7.30 -17.15 -10.00
CA LEU A 249 7.24 -18.47 -9.39
C LEU A 249 8.49 -19.25 -9.81
N GLY A 250 9.39 -19.47 -8.87
CA GLY A 250 10.72 -19.97 -9.23
C GLY A 250 11.41 -19.06 -10.23
N ASP A 251 11.80 -19.60 -11.38
CA ASP A 251 12.49 -18.89 -12.45
C ASP A 251 11.56 -18.31 -13.54
N LYS A 252 10.23 -18.43 -13.39
CA LYS A 252 9.25 -17.97 -14.37
C LYS A 252 8.44 -16.78 -13.88
N LEU A 253 8.10 -15.88 -14.81
CA LEU A 253 7.09 -14.85 -14.57
C LEU A 253 5.70 -15.45 -14.69
N VAL A 254 4.79 -15.01 -13.83
CA VAL A 254 3.40 -15.50 -13.77
C VAL A 254 2.47 -14.28 -13.63
N PRO A 255 1.34 -14.25 -14.37
CA PRO A 255 0.40 -13.14 -14.27
C PRO A 255 -0.44 -13.19 -12.99
N GLY A 256 -0.90 -12.02 -12.54
CA GLY A 256 -2.05 -11.91 -11.65
C GLY A 256 -3.38 -12.12 -12.39
N LEU A 257 -4.43 -12.47 -11.65
CA LEU A 257 -5.74 -12.83 -12.24
C LEU A 257 -6.29 -11.75 -13.17
N ALA A 258 -6.24 -10.48 -12.75
CA ALA A 258 -6.72 -9.37 -13.56
C ALA A 258 -6.02 -9.27 -14.93
N MET A 259 -4.69 -9.44 -14.98
CA MET A 259 -3.93 -9.39 -16.24
C MET A 259 -4.25 -10.56 -17.15
N GLU A 260 -4.35 -11.77 -16.61
CA GLU A 260 -4.67 -12.95 -17.40
C GLU A 260 -6.10 -12.88 -17.96
N MET A 261 -7.05 -12.34 -17.20
CA MET A 261 -8.42 -12.09 -17.69
C MET A 261 -8.42 -11.10 -18.86
N LEU A 262 -7.67 -10.01 -18.75
CA LEU A 262 -7.53 -9.04 -19.83
C LEU A 262 -6.86 -9.66 -21.07
N ARG A 263 -5.84 -10.51 -20.86
CA ARG A 263 -5.16 -11.23 -21.95
C ARG A 263 -6.14 -12.12 -22.75
N LEU A 264 -6.92 -12.92 -22.04
CA LEU A 264 -7.91 -13.79 -22.72
C LEU A 264 -9.01 -12.98 -23.41
N ALA A 265 -9.52 -11.93 -22.76
CA ALA A 265 -10.57 -11.09 -23.33
C ALA A 265 -10.12 -10.35 -24.61
N THR A 266 -8.85 -9.94 -24.66
CA THR A 266 -8.26 -9.29 -25.85
C THR A 266 -7.67 -10.29 -26.84
N GLN A 267 -7.73 -11.60 -26.56
CA GLN A 267 -7.13 -12.67 -27.35
C GLN A 267 -5.63 -12.45 -27.61
N SER A 268 -4.94 -11.82 -26.69
CA SER A 268 -3.49 -11.58 -26.79
C SER A 268 -2.72 -12.87 -26.54
N GLU A 269 -1.68 -13.13 -27.35
CA GLU A 269 -0.87 -14.34 -27.23
C GLU A 269 0.08 -14.28 -26.03
N SER A 270 0.53 -13.09 -25.64
CA SER A 270 1.49 -12.87 -24.56
C SER A 270 1.18 -11.63 -23.73
N ILE A 271 1.75 -11.59 -22.53
CA ILE A 271 1.82 -10.40 -21.69
C ILE A 271 3.21 -9.80 -21.86
N GLU A 272 3.31 -8.49 -21.99
CA GLU A 272 4.58 -7.76 -22.10
C GLU A 272 4.93 -7.09 -20.79
N VAL A 273 6.19 -7.24 -20.35
CA VAL A 273 6.71 -6.59 -19.14
C VAL A 273 7.94 -5.77 -19.51
N HIS A 274 7.84 -4.46 -19.32
CA HIS A 274 8.97 -3.55 -19.52
C HIS A 274 9.63 -3.20 -18.19
N ALA A 275 10.93 -3.38 -18.10
CA ALA A 275 11.70 -3.07 -16.90
C ALA A 275 13.01 -2.35 -17.26
N THR A 276 13.41 -1.44 -16.39
CA THR A 276 14.70 -0.76 -16.38
C THR A 276 15.55 -1.23 -15.20
N ASP A 277 16.74 -0.68 -15.04
CA ASP A 277 17.59 -0.97 -13.87
C ASP A 277 16.95 -0.46 -12.55
N GLU A 278 15.96 0.42 -12.65
CA GLU A 278 15.23 0.94 -11.49
C GLU A 278 14.00 0.11 -11.11
N GLY A 279 13.55 -0.81 -11.97
CA GLY A 279 12.40 -1.69 -11.75
C GLY A 279 11.49 -1.85 -12.95
N VAL A 280 10.36 -2.54 -12.73
CA VAL A 280 9.28 -2.64 -13.72
C VAL A 280 8.66 -1.26 -13.92
N THR A 281 8.39 -0.90 -15.16
CA THR A 281 7.80 0.39 -15.53
C THR A 281 6.37 0.25 -16.03
N GLN A 282 6.10 -0.84 -16.75
CA GLN A 282 4.75 -1.16 -17.22
C GLN A 282 4.57 -2.66 -17.45
N VAL A 283 3.32 -3.09 -17.34
CA VAL A 283 2.84 -4.41 -17.76
C VAL A 283 1.73 -4.19 -18.77
N GLY A 284 1.74 -4.90 -19.89
CA GLY A 284 0.82 -4.62 -20.99
C GLY A 284 0.43 -5.84 -21.80
N LEU A 285 -0.48 -5.59 -22.75
CA LEU A 285 -1.02 -6.53 -23.72
C LEU A 285 -1.14 -5.77 -25.03
N ALA A 286 -0.42 -6.16 -26.08
CA ALA A 286 -0.52 -5.49 -27.37
C ALA A 286 -0.64 -3.96 -27.28
N ASP A 287 -1.87 -3.43 -27.41
CA ASP A 287 -2.14 -1.97 -27.40
C ASP A 287 -2.44 -1.41 -26.00
N LEU A 288 -2.55 -2.26 -24.97
CA LEU A 288 -2.83 -1.85 -23.59
C LEU A 288 -1.54 -1.80 -22.77
N ALA A 289 -1.12 -0.61 -22.36
CA ALA A 289 0.02 -0.39 -21.49
C ALA A 289 -0.46 0.10 -20.11
N VAL A 290 -0.22 -0.70 -19.06
CA VAL A 290 -0.57 -0.36 -17.67
C VAL A 290 0.70 0.05 -16.94
N PRO A 291 0.87 1.36 -16.59
CA PRO A 291 2.00 1.80 -15.79
C PRO A 291 1.98 1.15 -14.41
N THR A 292 3.14 0.64 -13.97
CA THR A 292 3.27 -0.05 -12.70
C THR A 292 4.26 0.64 -11.77
N GLN A 293 4.27 0.21 -10.53
CA GLN A 293 5.35 0.46 -9.59
C GLN A 293 6.53 -0.47 -9.89
N ARG A 294 7.67 -0.22 -9.24
CA ARG A 294 8.94 -0.96 -9.44
C ARG A 294 8.81 -2.48 -9.35
N GLY A 295 7.91 -2.98 -8.52
CA GLY A 295 7.65 -4.41 -8.32
C GLY A 295 6.58 -5.00 -9.24
N GLY A 296 6.14 -4.28 -10.29
CA GLY A 296 5.09 -4.75 -11.20
C GLY A 296 3.68 -4.70 -10.61
N GLU A 297 3.49 -3.98 -9.51
CA GLU A 297 2.19 -3.73 -8.89
C GLU A 297 1.62 -2.36 -9.28
N ILE A 298 0.30 -2.23 -9.15
CA ILE A 298 -0.41 -0.96 -9.29
C ILE A 298 -0.99 -0.49 -7.96
N TRP A 299 -1.05 0.82 -7.76
CA TRP A 299 -1.83 1.43 -6.70
C TRP A 299 -3.31 1.39 -7.04
N LEU A 300 -4.12 0.91 -6.10
CA LEU A 300 -5.56 0.81 -6.30
C LEU A 300 -6.26 2.11 -5.91
N HIS A 301 -7.09 2.63 -6.81
CA HIS A 301 -8.04 3.68 -6.50
C HIS A 301 -9.40 3.02 -6.28
N PHE A 302 -9.77 2.83 -5.02
CA PHE A 302 -10.97 2.09 -4.65
C PHE A 302 -12.24 2.88 -4.87
N ALA A 303 -13.26 2.24 -5.42
CA ALA A 303 -14.64 2.68 -5.39
C ALA A 303 -15.32 2.18 -4.10
N ASN A 304 -16.29 2.94 -3.59
CA ASN A 304 -17.07 2.52 -2.42
C ASN A 304 -17.87 1.25 -2.70
N ALA A 305 -17.97 0.36 -1.72
CA ALA A 305 -18.75 -0.87 -1.83
C ALA A 305 -20.22 -0.63 -2.23
N LYS A 306 -20.81 0.48 -1.79
CA LYS A 306 -22.18 0.86 -2.17
C LYS A 306 -22.35 1.18 -3.67
N SER A 307 -21.31 1.70 -4.32
CA SER A 307 -21.33 2.01 -5.76
C SER A 307 -21.04 0.81 -6.64
N THR A 308 -20.71 -0.33 -6.05
CA THR A 308 -20.33 -1.55 -6.76
C THR A 308 -21.26 -2.74 -6.51
N VAL A 309 -22.32 -2.53 -5.73
CA VAL A 309 -23.32 -3.57 -5.38
C VAL A 309 -23.93 -4.23 -6.63
N ASP A 310 -24.19 -3.43 -7.65
CA ASP A 310 -24.87 -3.93 -8.86
C ASP A 310 -24.01 -4.90 -9.68
N ARG A 311 -22.72 -5.05 -9.40
CA ARG A 311 -21.88 -6.03 -10.12
C ARG A 311 -22.07 -7.47 -9.64
N TYR A 312 -22.71 -7.68 -8.49
CA TYR A 312 -22.87 -9.00 -7.90
C TYR A 312 -24.11 -9.71 -8.44
N VAL A 313 -23.96 -10.99 -8.79
CA VAL A 313 -25.02 -11.93 -9.11
C VAL A 313 -24.84 -13.18 -8.25
N SER A 314 -25.89 -13.61 -7.54
CA SER A 314 -25.82 -14.83 -6.75
C SER A 314 -25.61 -16.06 -7.65
N ALA A 315 -24.71 -16.96 -7.27
CA ALA A 315 -24.55 -18.25 -7.96
C ALA A 315 -25.86 -19.05 -7.95
N LEU A 316 -26.67 -18.90 -6.88
CA LEU A 316 -27.99 -19.52 -6.79
C LEU A 316 -28.94 -19.05 -7.90
N ASP A 317 -28.95 -17.75 -8.23
CA ASP A 317 -29.82 -17.22 -9.29
C ASP A 317 -29.42 -17.78 -10.66
N ILE A 318 -28.13 -17.97 -10.90
CA ILE A 318 -27.64 -18.62 -12.13
C ILE A 318 -28.07 -20.09 -12.18
N ILE A 319 -27.87 -20.83 -11.07
CA ILE A 319 -28.26 -22.25 -10.98
C ILE A 319 -29.78 -22.41 -11.20
N ASN A 320 -30.59 -21.48 -10.70
CA ASN A 320 -32.03 -21.48 -10.86
C ASN A 320 -32.53 -20.89 -12.19
N GLY A 321 -31.66 -20.42 -13.07
CA GLY A 321 -32.01 -19.78 -14.36
C GLY A 321 -32.72 -18.43 -14.20
N LYS A 322 -32.47 -17.71 -13.12
CA LYS A 322 -33.06 -16.40 -12.81
C LYS A 322 -32.13 -15.23 -13.14
N ALA A 323 -30.86 -15.51 -13.43
CA ALA A 323 -29.88 -14.48 -13.76
C ALA A 323 -30.20 -13.85 -15.11
N ASP A 324 -30.03 -12.52 -15.19
CA ASP A 324 -30.22 -11.77 -16.43
C ASP A 324 -28.98 -11.95 -17.32
N PRO A 325 -29.14 -12.51 -18.54
CA PRO A 325 -28.04 -12.73 -19.48
C PRO A 325 -27.28 -11.45 -19.88
N GLU A 326 -27.94 -10.28 -19.92
CA GLU A 326 -27.32 -9.01 -20.29
C GLU A 326 -26.18 -8.60 -19.32
N ARG A 327 -26.20 -9.16 -18.12
CA ARG A 327 -25.13 -8.95 -17.11
C ARG A 327 -23.89 -9.77 -17.38
N PHE A 328 -23.91 -10.70 -18.35
CA PHE A 328 -22.82 -11.62 -18.67
C PHE A 328 -22.28 -11.44 -20.06
N GLU A 329 -23.16 -11.18 -21.02
CA GLU A 329 -22.80 -11.09 -22.43
C GLU A 329 -21.75 -9.99 -22.66
N GLY A 330 -20.63 -10.37 -23.26
CA GLY A 330 -19.52 -9.45 -23.54
C GLY A 330 -18.80 -8.89 -22.31
N LYS A 331 -18.99 -9.47 -21.11
CA LYS A 331 -18.34 -9.03 -19.87
C LYS A 331 -17.28 -10.00 -19.36
N LEU A 332 -16.46 -9.51 -18.49
CA LEU A 332 -15.50 -10.31 -17.70
C LEU A 332 -16.22 -10.81 -16.45
N ILE A 333 -16.23 -12.12 -16.26
CA ILE A 333 -16.92 -12.74 -15.14
C ILE A 333 -15.87 -13.20 -14.12
N LEU A 334 -16.07 -12.83 -12.88
CA LEU A 334 -15.28 -13.30 -11.74
C LEU A 334 -16.14 -14.17 -10.85
N LEU A 335 -15.75 -15.43 -10.65
CA LEU A 335 -16.44 -16.36 -9.75
C LEU A 335 -15.64 -16.51 -8.47
N GLY A 336 -16.25 -16.20 -7.32
CA GLY A 336 -15.56 -16.27 -6.04
C GLY A 336 -16.45 -16.40 -4.83
N LEU A 337 -15.80 -16.58 -3.68
CA LEU A 337 -16.42 -16.80 -2.39
C LEU A 337 -16.76 -15.46 -1.73
N THR A 338 -18.03 -15.24 -1.39
CA THR A 338 -18.48 -14.01 -0.75
C THR A 338 -19.28 -14.27 0.55
N GLY A 339 -19.64 -15.53 0.82
CA GLY A 339 -20.39 -15.92 2.02
C GLY A 339 -19.58 -15.67 3.30
N ALA A 340 -20.28 -15.23 4.36
CA ALA A 340 -19.68 -15.07 5.67
C ALA A 340 -19.15 -16.43 6.19
N GLY A 341 -17.97 -16.44 6.78
CA GLY A 341 -17.33 -17.68 7.27
C GLY A 341 -16.43 -18.39 6.25
N LEU A 342 -16.37 -17.95 4.98
CA LEU A 342 -15.43 -18.49 3.99
C LEU A 342 -14.05 -17.83 4.04
N ASN A 343 -13.84 -16.90 4.98
CA ASN A 343 -12.55 -16.26 5.36
C ASN A 343 -11.77 -15.56 4.23
N ASP A 344 -12.44 -15.17 3.14
CA ASP A 344 -11.77 -14.42 2.06
C ASP A 344 -12.14 -12.92 2.06
N MET A 345 -12.19 -12.34 3.24
CA MET A 345 -12.47 -10.91 3.40
C MET A 345 -11.17 -10.10 3.52
N ARG A 346 -11.12 -8.96 2.82
CA ARG A 346 -9.96 -8.05 2.77
C ARG A 346 -10.35 -6.63 3.14
N THR A 347 -9.51 -5.96 3.90
CA THR A 347 -9.70 -4.54 4.22
C THR A 347 -9.10 -3.69 3.10
N THR A 348 -9.88 -2.76 2.56
CA THR A 348 -9.43 -1.79 1.55
C THR A 348 -8.86 -0.52 2.19
N ALA A 349 -8.21 0.33 1.40
CA ALA A 349 -7.74 1.65 1.84
C ALA A 349 -8.89 2.60 2.25
N LEU A 350 -10.14 2.33 1.84
CA LEU A 350 -11.33 3.05 2.32
C LEU A 350 -11.69 2.68 3.77
N GLY A 351 -11.13 1.59 4.31
CA GLY A 351 -11.50 0.99 5.59
C GLY A 351 -12.72 0.07 5.49
N GLU A 352 -13.15 -0.28 4.29
CA GLU A 352 -14.24 -1.21 4.04
C GLU A 352 -13.71 -2.64 3.98
N LEU A 353 -14.50 -3.58 4.52
CA LEU A 353 -14.23 -5.00 4.45
C LEU A 353 -14.99 -5.58 3.25
N VAL A 354 -14.26 -6.07 2.25
CA VAL A 354 -14.82 -6.60 1.00
C VAL A 354 -14.30 -8.01 0.71
N PRO A 355 -15.04 -8.84 -0.07
CA PRO A 355 -14.50 -10.12 -0.55
C PRO A 355 -13.22 -9.92 -1.37
N GLY A 356 -12.29 -10.89 -1.31
CA GLY A 356 -11.02 -10.81 -2.06
C GLY A 356 -11.22 -10.62 -3.56
N ILE A 357 -12.22 -11.26 -4.13
CA ILE A 357 -12.59 -11.16 -5.55
C ILE A 357 -12.99 -9.73 -5.96
N GLU A 358 -13.53 -8.93 -5.05
CA GLU A 358 -13.86 -7.51 -5.30
C GLU A 358 -12.60 -6.70 -5.64
N ILE A 359 -11.46 -7.04 -5.04
CA ILE A 359 -10.17 -6.38 -5.32
C ILE A 359 -9.79 -6.58 -6.79
N GLN A 360 -9.95 -7.81 -7.31
CA GLN A 360 -9.67 -8.12 -8.72
C GLN A 360 -10.62 -7.36 -9.66
N ALA A 361 -11.91 -7.30 -9.33
CA ALA A 361 -12.88 -6.54 -10.09
C ALA A 361 -12.53 -5.04 -10.16
N GLN A 362 -12.15 -4.45 -9.04
CA GLN A 362 -11.79 -3.04 -8.96
C GLN A 362 -10.51 -2.70 -9.72
N VAL A 363 -9.56 -3.64 -9.79
CA VAL A 363 -8.36 -3.50 -10.63
C VAL A 363 -8.74 -3.45 -12.11
N ILE A 364 -9.53 -4.42 -12.56
CA ILE A 364 -9.96 -4.48 -13.97
C ILE A 364 -10.71 -3.20 -14.34
N GLU A 365 -11.67 -2.77 -13.51
CA GLU A 365 -12.40 -1.52 -13.76
C GLU A 365 -11.51 -0.29 -13.79
N ALA A 366 -10.54 -0.18 -12.86
CA ALA A 366 -9.62 0.95 -12.83
C ALA A 366 -8.77 1.03 -14.10
N ILE A 367 -8.40 -0.13 -14.68
CA ILE A 367 -7.70 -0.21 -15.97
C ILE A 367 -8.62 0.24 -17.11
N PHE A 368 -9.85 -0.25 -17.17
CA PHE A 368 -10.84 0.15 -18.19
C PHE A 368 -11.18 1.64 -18.13
N ASP A 369 -11.37 2.18 -16.92
CA ASP A 369 -11.67 3.60 -16.71
C ASP A 369 -10.46 4.52 -16.91
N GLY A 370 -9.24 3.96 -17.06
CA GLY A 370 -8.01 4.74 -17.11
C GLY A 370 -7.70 5.50 -15.80
N LYS A 371 -8.33 5.10 -14.67
CA LYS A 371 -8.23 5.77 -13.37
C LYS A 371 -7.18 5.11 -12.48
N LEU A 372 -5.96 5.00 -13.01
CA LEU A 372 -4.83 4.42 -12.31
C LEU A 372 -4.08 5.48 -11.50
N LEU A 373 -3.74 5.14 -10.27
CA LEU A 373 -2.87 5.96 -9.45
C LEU A 373 -1.41 5.70 -9.82
N GLN A 374 -0.66 6.77 -10.01
CA GLN A 374 0.73 6.70 -10.46
C GLN A 374 1.66 7.36 -9.46
N ARG A 375 2.82 6.74 -9.26
CA ARG A 375 3.96 7.32 -8.57
C ARG A 375 5.21 7.13 -9.46
N PRO A 376 5.43 8.01 -10.44
CA PRO A 376 6.56 7.91 -11.35
C PRO A 376 7.89 7.88 -10.61
N LEU A 377 8.86 7.10 -11.09
CA LEU A 377 10.16 6.91 -10.43
C LEU A 377 10.94 8.23 -10.24
N TRP A 378 10.82 9.16 -11.18
CA TRP A 378 11.46 10.48 -11.09
C TRP A 378 10.89 11.37 -9.98
N LEU A 379 9.62 11.14 -9.57
CA LEU A 379 8.92 11.98 -8.58
C LEU A 379 9.65 12.01 -7.24
N LYS A 380 10.20 10.88 -6.82
CA LYS A 380 11.01 10.77 -5.61
C LYS A 380 12.20 11.74 -5.59
N TRP A 381 12.88 11.88 -6.72
CA TRP A 381 14.02 12.80 -6.85
C TRP A 381 13.55 14.26 -6.83
N ALA A 382 12.40 14.56 -7.44
CA ALA A 382 11.82 15.89 -7.41
C ALA A 382 11.37 16.28 -5.97
N GLU A 383 10.74 15.35 -5.25
CA GLU A 383 10.37 15.52 -3.83
C GLU A 383 11.61 15.75 -2.95
N MET A 384 12.68 15.00 -3.17
CA MET A 384 13.94 15.15 -2.45
C MET A 384 14.59 16.50 -2.75
N ALA A 385 14.64 16.91 -4.01
CA ALA A 385 15.18 18.21 -4.41
C ALA A 385 14.37 19.36 -3.81
N PHE A 386 13.03 19.25 -3.80
CA PHE A 386 12.15 20.23 -3.14
C PHE A 386 12.42 20.28 -1.64
N LEU A 387 12.45 19.14 -0.98
CA LEU A 387 12.64 19.00 0.46
C LEU A 387 13.98 19.60 0.92
N LEU A 388 15.08 19.26 0.23
CA LEU A 388 16.40 19.80 0.55
C LEU A 388 16.48 21.31 0.25
N SER A 389 16.02 21.73 -0.92
CA SER A 389 16.07 23.17 -1.30
C SER A 389 15.25 24.00 -0.33
N PHE A 390 14.01 23.61 -0.06
CA PHE A 390 13.12 24.35 0.83
C PHE A 390 13.58 24.26 2.29
N GLY A 391 14.02 23.09 2.75
CA GLY A 391 14.59 22.90 4.08
C GLY A 391 15.84 23.74 4.31
N LEU A 392 16.76 23.81 3.34
CA LEU A 392 17.94 24.69 3.39
C LEU A 392 17.55 26.16 3.44
N LEU A 393 16.55 26.57 2.65
CA LEU A 393 16.01 27.93 2.73
C LEU A 393 15.47 28.25 4.14
N LEU A 394 14.73 27.33 4.75
CA LEU A 394 14.26 27.52 6.14
C LEU A 394 15.42 27.65 7.12
N VAL A 395 16.41 26.76 7.06
CA VAL A 395 17.60 26.81 7.95
C VAL A 395 18.41 28.08 7.75
N TRP A 396 18.43 28.62 6.53
CA TRP A 396 19.17 29.86 6.23
C TRP A 396 18.41 31.11 6.67
N TYR A 397 17.11 31.22 6.32
CA TYR A 397 16.32 32.44 6.49
C TYR A 397 15.71 32.60 7.89
N VAL A 398 15.24 31.52 8.52
CA VAL A 398 14.53 31.59 9.81
C VAL A 398 15.42 32.17 10.93
N PRO A 399 16.70 31.73 11.10
CA PRO A 399 17.56 32.26 12.16
C PRO A 399 18.21 33.63 11.82
N ARG A 400 17.98 34.20 10.64
CA ARG A 400 18.66 35.45 10.19
C ARG A 400 17.97 36.67 10.81
N THR A 401 18.67 37.37 11.71
CA THR A 401 18.14 38.51 12.49
C THR A 401 17.63 39.67 11.64
N GLU A 402 18.16 39.82 10.41
CA GLU A 402 17.83 40.94 9.49
C GLU A 402 16.76 40.54 8.46
N SER A 403 16.30 39.28 8.42
CA SER A 403 15.26 38.91 7.48
C SER A 403 13.90 39.48 7.90
N ARG A 404 13.08 39.89 6.92
CA ARG A 404 11.70 40.37 7.15
C ARG A 404 10.86 39.34 7.92
N LEU A 405 11.05 38.04 7.62
CA LEU A 405 10.38 36.95 8.29
C LEU A 405 10.82 36.85 9.77
N ALA A 406 12.14 36.88 10.04
CA ALA A 406 12.65 36.83 11.40
C ALA A 406 12.23 38.06 12.23
N THR A 407 12.22 39.24 11.61
CA THR A 407 11.73 40.45 12.24
C THR A 407 10.24 40.35 12.57
N PHE A 408 9.43 39.84 11.64
CA PHE A 408 8.01 39.58 11.86
C PHE A 408 7.78 38.56 12.99
N LEU A 409 8.46 37.42 12.95
CA LEU A 409 8.34 36.34 13.96
C LEU A 409 8.82 36.81 15.35
N ARG A 410 9.80 37.71 15.42
CA ARG A 410 10.27 38.34 16.67
C ARG A 410 9.26 39.31 17.23
N ASN A 411 8.64 40.12 16.37
CA ASN A 411 7.63 41.12 16.78
C ASN A 411 6.29 40.47 17.13
N VAL A 412 5.98 39.31 16.51
CA VAL A 412 4.76 38.53 16.76
C VAL A 412 5.13 37.06 16.98
N PRO A 413 5.72 36.71 18.14
CA PRO A 413 6.19 35.33 18.38
C PRO A 413 5.08 34.26 18.24
N ARG A 414 3.83 34.67 18.57
CA ARG A 414 2.65 33.81 18.42
C ARG A 414 2.31 33.50 16.96
N ALA A 415 2.84 34.25 15.97
CA ALA A 415 2.62 33.98 14.55
C ALA A 415 3.49 32.84 13.99
N ALA A 416 4.55 32.42 14.66
CA ALA A 416 5.42 31.32 14.22
C ALA A 416 4.66 30.02 14.08
N MET A 417 3.79 29.69 15.03
CA MET A 417 2.99 28.48 15.07
C MET A 417 1.94 28.42 13.92
N PRO A 418 1.09 29.47 13.73
CA PRO A 418 0.15 29.47 12.61
C PRO A 418 0.82 29.46 11.23
N ILE A 419 1.97 30.11 11.05
CA ILE A 419 2.70 30.07 9.76
C ILE A 419 3.21 28.67 9.47
N GLY A 420 3.84 28.00 10.44
CA GLY A 420 4.26 26.62 10.28
C GLY A 420 3.09 25.68 10.00
N MET A 421 1.97 25.88 10.68
CA MET A 421 0.74 25.12 10.48
C MET A 421 0.13 25.36 9.09
N SER A 422 0.10 26.61 8.61
CA SER A 422 -0.39 26.95 7.27
C SER A 422 0.46 26.30 6.16
N LEU A 423 1.78 26.29 6.32
CA LEU A 423 2.68 25.62 5.40
C LEU A 423 2.40 24.11 5.35
N ASN A 424 2.24 23.48 6.50
CA ASN A 424 1.93 22.07 6.60
C ASN A 424 0.57 21.73 5.96
N ILE A 425 -0.44 22.56 6.20
CA ILE A 425 -1.75 22.41 5.55
C ILE A 425 -1.62 22.53 4.03
N ALA A 426 -0.82 23.49 3.54
CA ALA A 426 -0.60 23.67 2.11
C ALA A 426 0.08 22.45 1.46
N ILE A 427 1.08 21.85 2.13
CA ILE A 427 1.75 20.62 1.66
C ILE A 427 0.76 19.45 1.56
N LEU A 428 0.00 19.20 2.63
CA LEU A 428 -0.97 18.09 2.66
C LEU A 428 -2.11 18.32 1.66
N THR A 429 -2.60 19.56 1.55
CA THR A 429 -3.64 19.91 0.57
C THR A 429 -3.10 19.79 -0.85
N GLY A 430 -1.88 20.24 -1.12
CA GLY A 430 -1.22 20.07 -2.42
C GLY A 430 -1.12 18.60 -2.82
N GLY A 431 -0.65 17.71 -1.92
CA GLY A 431 -0.62 16.27 -2.14
C GLY A 431 -2.01 15.69 -2.47
N PHE A 432 -3.05 16.12 -1.72
CA PHE A 432 -4.42 15.71 -2.00
C PHE A 432 -4.93 16.20 -3.37
N LEU A 433 -4.60 17.41 -3.79
CA LEU A 433 -5.01 17.94 -5.09
C LEU A 433 -4.33 17.19 -6.24
N PHE A 434 -3.04 16.84 -6.12
CA PHE A 434 -2.35 15.99 -7.10
C PHE A 434 -3.00 14.61 -7.20
N PHE A 435 -3.31 13.99 -6.05
CA PHE A 435 -4.05 12.73 -6.01
C PHE A 435 -5.40 12.84 -6.73
N LYS A 436 -6.21 13.84 -6.36
CA LYS A 436 -7.60 13.96 -6.83
C LYS A 436 -7.71 14.28 -8.33
N TYR A 437 -6.87 15.19 -8.84
CA TYR A 437 -7.02 15.70 -10.21
C TYR A 437 -6.10 15.03 -11.22
N HIS A 438 -4.97 14.49 -10.78
CA HIS A 438 -3.96 13.91 -11.67
C HIS A 438 -3.70 12.42 -11.40
N GLY A 439 -4.25 11.83 -10.35
CA GLY A 439 -3.94 10.46 -9.94
C GLY A 439 -2.48 10.25 -9.51
N ILE A 440 -1.76 11.34 -9.18
CA ILE A 440 -0.34 11.29 -8.81
C ILE A 440 -0.20 11.24 -7.29
N LEU A 441 0.55 10.23 -6.82
CA LEU A 441 0.83 10.02 -5.39
C LEU A 441 2.12 10.75 -4.99
N VAL A 442 1.97 11.99 -4.50
CA VAL A 442 3.06 12.77 -3.92
C VAL A 442 3.26 12.37 -2.45
N ASP A 443 4.50 12.18 -2.02
CA ASP A 443 4.84 11.90 -0.62
C ASP A 443 4.81 13.16 0.25
N ALA A 444 3.60 13.70 0.40
CA ALA A 444 3.37 14.84 1.27
C ALA A 444 3.62 14.51 2.76
N ALA A 445 3.55 13.23 3.16
CA ALA A 445 3.81 12.80 4.52
C ALA A 445 5.27 13.02 4.93
N SER A 446 6.20 12.51 4.12
CA SER A 446 7.63 12.68 4.39
C SER A 446 8.03 14.14 4.36
N ILE A 447 7.54 14.90 3.39
CA ILE A 447 7.78 16.34 3.31
C ILE A 447 7.28 17.04 4.58
N PHE A 448 6.04 16.77 5.00
CA PHE A 448 5.45 17.28 6.23
C PHE A 448 6.29 16.95 7.46
N ILE A 449 6.67 15.69 7.66
CA ILE A 449 7.42 15.21 8.82
C ILE A 449 8.78 15.91 8.91
N VAL A 450 9.54 15.93 7.81
CA VAL A 450 10.90 16.48 7.77
C VAL A 450 10.90 17.99 7.97
N LEU A 451 10.04 18.71 7.26
CA LEU A 451 9.96 20.18 7.40
C LEU A 451 9.44 20.60 8.78
N SER A 452 8.47 19.85 9.34
CA SER A 452 7.98 20.09 10.71
C SER A 452 9.07 19.86 11.76
N ALA A 453 9.84 18.79 11.65
CA ALA A 453 10.95 18.50 12.56
C ALA A 453 12.06 19.57 12.45
N THR A 454 12.42 19.96 11.23
CA THR A 454 13.41 21.01 10.96
C THR A 454 12.95 22.34 11.55
N MET A 455 11.71 22.74 11.29
CA MET A 455 11.14 24.00 11.82
C MET A 455 11.05 23.98 13.34
N SER A 456 10.62 22.86 13.94
CA SER A 456 10.53 22.70 15.39
C SER A 456 11.90 22.83 16.05
N SER A 457 12.96 22.29 15.45
CA SER A 457 14.32 22.44 15.98
C SER A 457 14.81 23.89 15.93
N LEU A 458 14.47 24.64 14.89
CA LEU A 458 14.81 26.08 14.78
C LEU A 458 14.03 26.94 15.81
N ILE A 459 12.74 26.63 15.99
CA ILE A 459 11.90 27.33 16.99
C ILE A 459 12.41 27.05 18.40
N ALA A 460 12.69 25.77 18.72
CA ALA A 460 13.24 25.40 20.02
C ALA A 460 14.58 26.13 20.32
N SER A 461 15.46 26.20 19.32
CA SER A 461 16.72 26.91 19.41
C SER A 461 16.52 28.39 19.67
N ALA A 462 15.57 29.02 18.99
CA ALA A 462 15.24 30.44 19.19
C ALA A 462 14.67 30.70 20.60
N MET A 463 13.81 29.80 21.10
CA MET A 463 13.25 29.91 22.47
C MET A 463 14.33 29.82 23.56
N VAL A 464 15.28 28.84 23.40
CA VAL A 464 16.40 28.71 24.33
C VAL A 464 17.30 29.95 24.32
N GLU A 465 17.53 30.54 23.15
CA GLU A 465 18.33 31.80 23.07
C GLU A 465 17.61 32.99 23.74
N ILE A 466 16.28 33.10 23.56
CA ILE A 466 15.48 34.16 24.23
C ILE A 466 15.51 34.00 25.75
N ASP A 467 15.28 32.76 26.25
CA ASP A 467 15.33 32.48 27.68
C ASP A 467 16.71 32.83 28.31
N ARG A 468 17.78 32.50 27.58
CA ARG A 468 19.14 32.81 27.99
C ARG A 468 19.41 34.32 28.07
N LYS A 469 18.92 35.09 27.08
CA LYS A 469 19.01 36.54 27.09
C LYS A 469 18.20 37.19 28.22
N ASN A 470 17.00 36.68 28.44
CA ASN A 470 16.15 37.17 29.55
C ASN A 470 16.78 36.92 30.91
N LYS A 471 17.36 35.70 31.11
CA LYS A 471 18.09 35.38 32.37
C LYS A 471 19.33 36.27 32.54
N ALA A 472 20.08 36.54 31.47
CA ALA A 472 21.23 37.41 31.52
C ALA A 472 20.83 38.85 31.86
N GLN A 473 19.74 39.36 31.25
CA GLN A 473 19.22 40.70 31.57
C GLN A 473 18.72 40.83 33.02
N LEU A 474 18.03 39.80 33.52
CA LEU A 474 17.59 39.76 34.93
C LEU A 474 18.77 39.76 35.88
N ALA A 475 19.80 38.96 35.60
CA ALA A 475 21.03 38.95 36.42
C ALA A 475 21.76 40.28 36.41
N GLN A 476 21.87 40.94 35.24
CA GLN A 476 22.45 42.28 35.15
C GLN A 476 21.62 43.34 35.92
N ALA A 477 20.29 43.28 35.82
CA ALA A 477 19.41 44.18 36.56
C ALA A 477 19.49 43.98 38.08
N GLN A 478 19.72 42.74 38.54
CA GLN A 478 19.95 42.43 39.96
C GLN A 478 21.29 43.02 40.44
N LEU A 479 22.37 42.76 39.67
CA LEU A 479 23.69 43.34 40.00
C LEU A 479 23.67 44.87 40.04
N ALA A 480 22.97 45.50 39.10
CA ALA A 480 22.82 46.99 39.11
C ALA A 480 22.10 47.47 40.35
N LYS A 481 21.03 46.79 40.78
CA LYS A 481 20.30 47.12 42.02
C LYS A 481 21.16 46.90 43.27
N GLU A 482 21.96 45.85 43.33
CA GLU A 482 22.88 45.61 44.44
C GLU A 482 23.97 46.71 44.51
N GLU A 483 24.49 47.13 43.35
CA GLU A 483 25.47 48.21 43.28
C GLU A 483 24.87 49.56 43.72
N GLU A 484 23.63 49.91 43.27
CA GLU A 484 22.91 51.08 43.74
C GLU A 484 22.65 51.03 45.23
N ALA A 485 22.26 49.93 45.80
CA ALA A 485 22.03 49.76 47.24
C ALA A 485 23.34 49.89 48.02
N TYR A 486 24.45 49.33 47.50
CA TYR A 486 25.78 49.46 48.10
C TYR A 486 26.25 50.94 48.10
N GLN A 487 26.12 51.66 46.98
CA GLN A 487 26.50 53.05 46.84
C GLN A 487 25.64 53.98 47.77
N SER A 488 24.34 53.71 47.85
CA SER A 488 23.43 54.46 48.74
C SER A 488 23.75 54.19 50.22
N GLY A 489 24.09 52.96 50.58
CA GLY A 489 24.53 52.61 51.93
C GLY A 489 25.87 53.24 52.28
N LEU A 490 26.81 53.33 51.35
CA LEU A 490 28.11 53.96 51.53
C LEU A 490 27.92 55.49 51.74
N GLN A 491 27.04 56.12 50.94
CA GLN A 491 26.75 57.59 51.11
C GLN A 491 26.05 57.89 52.43
N ALA A 492 25.11 57.01 52.84
CA ALA A 492 24.47 57.17 54.17
C ALA A 492 25.44 57.02 55.31
N GLY A 493 26.36 56.03 55.21
CA GLY A 493 27.45 55.80 56.21
C GLY A 493 28.43 57.02 56.30
N LEU A 494 28.79 57.55 55.12
CA LEU A 494 29.66 58.82 55.11
C LEU A 494 28.94 60.04 55.64
N ALA A 495 27.65 60.15 55.42
CA ALA A 495 26.85 61.29 56.00
C ALA A 495 26.79 61.15 57.53
N GLN A 496 26.53 59.93 58.06
CA GLN A 496 26.53 59.70 59.49
C GLN A 496 27.92 59.94 60.16
N ALA A 497 28.99 59.58 59.45
CA ALA A 497 30.38 59.82 59.96
C ALA A 497 30.74 61.35 59.98
N LYS A 498 30.17 62.14 59.06
CA LYS A 498 30.35 63.62 59.06
C LYS A 498 29.58 64.27 60.17
N ASP A 499 28.40 63.82 60.51
CA ASP A 499 27.60 64.35 61.60
C ASP A 499 28.12 63.98 63.00
N ALA A 500 28.93 62.90 63.11
CA ALA A 500 29.55 62.40 64.31
C ALA A 500 30.94 63.00 64.60
N ALA A 501 31.49 63.87 63.75
CA ALA A 501 32.76 64.55 63.97
C ALA A 501 32.58 65.69 64.99
N PRO A 502 33.35 65.70 66.11
CA PRO A 502 33.23 66.72 67.12
C PRO A 502 33.63 68.07 66.56
N GLN A 503 32.74 69.12 66.70
CA GLN A 503 33.07 70.47 66.47
C GLN A 503 34.12 70.91 67.51
N GLN A 504 35.33 71.20 67.05
CA GLN A 504 36.37 71.88 67.82
C GLN A 504 36.36 73.36 67.48
#